data_77c7c63c1f20bf31f7d624cd7beadee1
#
_entry.id   77c7c63c1f20bf31f7d624cd7beadee1
#
_cell.length_a   1.000
_cell.length_b   1.000
_cell.length_c   1.000
_cell.angle_alpha   90.00
_cell.angle_beta   90.00
_cell.angle_gamma   90.00
#
_symmetry.space_group_name_H-M   'P 1'
#
loop_
_entity.id
_entity.type
_entity.pdbx_description
1 polymer ?
#
loop_
_entity_poly.entity_id
_entity_poly.type
_entity_poly.pdbx_seq_one_letter_code
_entity_poly.pdbx_strand_id
1 'polypeptide(L)'
;MSVAEAARRSGVHRTTLYRWIEKAKTLDLAWNAHIPTLSSAPRHHPHTLPDEIVAAIVAERQRSGRGAYFIHLELQERGVAVSLSSVKRTLRRQGLTKSISRWKRHRPYIPRPLANKPGDLVQADTIHFAQRDGGRFYVYTLIDLFSRAAYAEYSPKCNQRASFHFVMRGQDYLGISLAMLQTDNGPEFGKWFHDQLNSKGIALRHSRVRKSNDNAHIERFNRTIQEECLSPNIRASIVPERIYWYLAYYNQFRRHSSINGNYPLDLLDWHSC
;
A
#
# COMPACT_ATOMS: atom_id res chain seq x y z
N MET A 1 18.65 -49.36 -41.53
CA MET A 1 17.98 -48.11 -41.95
C MET A 1 18.99 -47.01 -42.01
N SER A 2 19.13 -46.26 -43.12
CA SER A 2 20.02 -45.14 -43.21
C SER A 2 19.52 -43.90 -42.45
N VAL A 3 20.42 -43.01 -42.00
CA VAL A 3 20.04 -41.75 -41.32
C VAL A 3 19.13 -40.90 -42.21
N ALA A 4 19.35 -40.91 -43.51
CA ALA A 4 18.52 -40.18 -44.48
C ALA A 4 17.08 -40.76 -44.57
N GLU A 5 16.91 -42.07 -44.46
CA GLU A 5 15.61 -42.71 -44.44
C GLU A 5 14.90 -42.50 -43.11
N ALA A 6 15.62 -42.57 -41.99
CA ALA A 6 15.09 -42.25 -40.66
C ALA A 6 14.60 -40.81 -40.57
N ALA A 7 15.34 -39.85 -41.11
CA ALA A 7 14.99 -38.45 -41.16
C ALA A 7 13.70 -38.19 -41.95
N ARG A 8 13.54 -38.83 -43.10
CA ARG A 8 12.32 -38.76 -43.92
C ARG A 8 11.09 -39.31 -43.19
N ARG A 9 11.24 -40.45 -42.50
CA ARG A 9 10.13 -41.10 -41.74
C ARG A 9 9.73 -40.27 -40.51
N SER A 10 10.67 -39.59 -39.86
CA SER A 10 10.41 -38.74 -38.67
C SER A 10 10.01 -37.32 -39.02
N GLY A 11 9.98 -36.92 -40.28
CA GLY A 11 9.62 -35.56 -40.68
C GLY A 11 10.63 -34.46 -40.24
N VAL A 12 11.88 -34.83 -39.92
CA VAL A 12 12.94 -33.90 -39.50
C VAL A 12 14.06 -33.82 -40.52
N HIS A 13 14.76 -32.69 -40.57
CA HIS A 13 15.89 -32.56 -41.46
C HIS A 13 17.04 -33.47 -41.00
N ARG A 14 17.77 -34.07 -41.93
CA ARG A 14 18.89 -35.01 -41.64
C ARG A 14 19.95 -34.45 -40.69
N THR A 15 20.25 -33.17 -40.76
CA THR A 15 21.23 -32.52 -39.85
C THR A 15 20.73 -32.51 -38.41
N THR A 16 19.44 -32.41 -38.20
CA THR A 16 18.81 -32.49 -36.87
C THR A 16 18.98 -33.88 -36.27
N LEU A 17 18.80 -34.90 -37.10
CA LEU A 17 18.96 -36.30 -36.67
C LEU A 17 20.42 -36.62 -36.35
N TYR A 18 21.38 -36.14 -37.15
CA TYR A 18 22.82 -36.25 -36.83
C TYR A 18 23.16 -35.57 -35.48
N ARG A 19 22.67 -34.37 -35.26
CA ARG A 19 22.86 -33.65 -33.94
C ARG A 19 22.28 -34.46 -32.77
N TRP A 20 21.13 -35.07 -32.95
CA TRP A 20 20.53 -35.90 -31.90
C TRP A 20 21.35 -37.16 -31.63
N ILE A 21 21.81 -37.84 -32.65
CA ILE A 21 22.68 -39.03 -32.53
C ILE A 21 23.99 -38.67 -31.81
N GLU A 22 24.63 -37.58 -32.21
CA GLU A 22 25.86 -37.10 -31.58
C GLU A 22 25.62 -36.78 -30.10
N LYS A 23 24.54 -36.07 -29.79
CA LYS A 23 24.16 -35.75 -28.42
C LYS A 23 23.85 -37.00 -27.59
N ALA A 24 23.17 -37.99 -28.17
CA ALA A 24 22.88 -39.23 -27.46
C ALA A 24 24.17 -40.02 -27.17
N LYS A 25 25.13 -40.05 -28.12
CA LYS A 25 26.47 -40.64 -27.90
C LYS A 25 27.25 -39.93 -26.81
N THR A 26 27.28 -38.58 -26.83
CA THR A 26 27.99 -37.79 -25.84
C THR A 26 27.44 -37.96 -24.42
N LEU A 27 26.16 -38.22 -24.29
CA LEU A 27 25.49 -38.43 -23.01
C LEU A 27 25.39 -39.94 -22.61
N ASP A 28 25.97 -40.84 -23.40
CA ASP A 28 25.94 -42.29 -23.20
C ASP A 28 24.54 -42.83 -22.94
N LEU A 29 23.56 -42.36 -23.75
CA LEU A 29 22.17 -42.69 -23.57
C LEU A 29 21.83 -44.06 -24.14
N ALA A 30 21.03 -44.84 -23.44
CA ALA A 30 20.45 -46.08 -23.97
C ALA A 30 19.64 -45.78 -25.25
N TRP A 31 19.58 -46.73 -26.18
CA TRP A 31 18.96 -46.57 -27.52
C TRP A 31 17.50 -46.10 -27.48
N ASN A 32 16.77 -46.38 -26.40
CA ASN A 32 15.37 -46.01 -26.18
C ASN A 32 15.22 -44.82 -25.21
N ALA A 33 16.31 -44.17 -24.78
CA ALA A 33 16.27 -43.07 -23.85
C ALA A 33 15.84 -41.77 -24.52
N HIS A 34 15.13 -40.92 -23.77
CA HIS A 34 14.77 -39.58 -24.21
C HIS A 34 16.01 -38.68 -24.21
N ILE A 35 16.29 -38.01 -25.33
CA ILE A 35 17.37 -37.02 -25.43
C ILE A 35 16.93 -35.74 -24.71
N PRO A 36 17.55 -35.36 -23.56
CA PRO A 36 17.12 -34.21 -22.82
C PRO A 36 17.32 -32.91 -23.62
N THR A 37 16.32 -32.05 -23.63
CA THR A 37 16.43 -30.70 -24.19
C THR A 37 17.14 -29.82 -23.15
N LEU A 38 18.37 -29.47 -23.43
CA LEU A 38 19.11 -28.52 -22.60
C LEU A 38 18.50 -27.12 -22.73
N SER A 39 18.46 -26.39 -21.64
CA SER A 39 18.04 -25.00 -21.65
C SER A 39 18.94 -24.17 -22.57
N SER A 40 18.32 -23.44 -23.51
CA SER A 40 19.01 -22.44 -24.35
C SER A 40 19.17 -21.09 -23.64
N ALA A 41 18.71 -20.97 -22.39
CA ALA A 41 18.86 -19.75 -21.62
C ALA A 41 20.35 -19.45 -21.37
N PRO A 42 20.79 -18.22 -21.53
CA PRO A 42 22.17 -17.84 -21.24
C PRO A 42 22.51 -18.11 -19.77
N ARG A 43 23.70 -18.68 -19.54
CA ARG A 43 24.20 -19.00 -18.19
C ARG A 43 24.40 -17.75 -17.35
N HIS A 44 24.73 -16.63 -17.99
CA HIS A 44 24.87 -15.30 -17.38
C HIS A 44 24.01 -14.32 -18.14
N HIS A 45 23.21 -13.56 -17.41
CA HIS A 45 22.43 -12.47 -18.00
C HIS A 45 23.22 -11.17 -17.83
N PRO A 46 23.54 -10.43 -18.92
CA PRO A 46 24.42 -9.25 -18.87
C PRO A 46 23.90 -8.14 -17.96
N HIS A 47 22.61 -8.14 -17.66
CA HIS A 47 21.95 -7.16 -16.77
C HIS A 47 21.56 -7.77 -15.41
N THR A 48 22.27 -8.80 -14.94
CA THR A 48 22.09 -9.32 -13.59
C THR A 48 22.53 -8.27 -12.57
N LEU A 49 21.70 -7.99 -11.58
CA LEU A 49 22.08 -7.08 -10.50
C LEU A 49 23.23 -7.69 -9.68
N PRO A 50 24.21 -6.88 -9.25
CA PRO A 50 25.21 -7.29 -8.26
C PRO A 50 24.55 -7.83 -6.98
N ASP A 51 25.17 -8.81 -6.37
CA ASP A 51 24.63 -9.45 -5.16
C ASP A 51 24.48 -8.46 -4.00
N GLU A 52 25.35 -7.46 -3.91
CA GLU A 52 25.26 -6.38 -2.92
C GLU A 52 23.95 -5.58 -3.05
N ILE A 53 23.55 -5.26 -4.30
CA ILE A 53 22.28 -4.55 -4.54
C ILE A 53 21.09 -5.45 -4.23
N VAL A 54 21.18 -6.75 -4.56
CA VAL A 54 20.14 -7.72 -4.20
C VAL A 54 19.99 -7.81 -2.67
N ALA A 55 21.11 -7.91 -1.94
CA ALA A 55 21.11 -7.93 -0.48
C ALA A 55 20.53 -6.63 0.11
N ALA A 56 20.87 -5.47 -0.44
CA ALA A 56 20.32 -4.19 0.02
C ALA A 56 18.80 -4.11 -0.16
N ILE A 57 18.25 -4.59 -1.29
CA ILE A 57 16.80 -4.66 -1.55
C ILE A 57 16.12 -5.57 -0.52
N VAL A 58 16.69 -6.74 -0.24
CA VAL A 58 16.13 -7.72 0.70
C VAL A 58 16.16 -7.17 2.13
N ALA A 59 17.30 -6.62 2.56
CA ALA A 59 17.46 -6.02 3.88
C ALA A 59 16.46 -4.88 4.12
N GLU A 60 16.31 -3.98 3.13
CA GLU A 60 15.35 -2.89 3.23
C GLU A 60 13.89 -3.40 3.30
N ARG A 61 13.57 -4.46 2.56
CA ARG A 61 12.24 -5.09 2.64
C ARG A 61 11.97 -5.70 4.01
N GLN A 62 12.98 -6.36 4.60
CA GLN A 62 12.87 -6.97 5.94
C GLN A 62 12.75 -5.91 7.02
N ARG A 63 13.52 -4.81 6.90
CA ARG A 63 13.50 -3.69 7.85
C ARG A 63 12.20 -2.93 7.85
N SER A 64 11.70 -2.54 6.66
CA SER A 64 10.57 -1.61 6.53
C SER A 64 9.22 -2.27 6.29
N GLY A 65 9.19 -3.52 5.80
CA GLY A 65 7.97 -4.19 5.36
C GLY A 65 7.28 -3.55 4.15
N ARG A 66 7.83 -2.45 3.61
CA ARG A 66 7.20 -1.61 2.58
C ARG A 66 7.26 -2.25 1.18
N GLY A 67 6.43 -1.74 0.27
CA GLY A 67 6.37 -2.17 -1.13
C GLY A 67 7.55 -1.71 -1.96
N ALA A 68 7.74 -2.34 -3.14
CA ALA A 68 8.87 -2.11 -4.04
C ALA A 68 9.11 -0.63 -4.40
N TYR A 69 8.06 0.18 -4.49
CA TYR A 69 8.16 1.60 -4.81
C TYR A 69 8.92 2.37 -3.71
N PHE A 70 8.56 2.16 -2.46
CA PHE A 70 9.22 2.83 -1.33
C PHE A 70 10.65 2.34 -1.12
N ILE A 71 10.90 1.02 -1.30
CA ILE A 71 12.25 0.46 -1.26
C ILE A 71 13.14 1.10 -2.34
N HIS A 72 12.60 1.31 -3.53
CA HIS A 72 13.31 1.99 -4.61
C HIS A 72 13.69 3.43 -4.22
N LEU A 73 12.76 4.21 -3.65
CA LEU A 73 13.03 5.58 -3.20
C LEU A 73 14.10 5.62 -2.10
N GLU A 74 13.99 4.78 -1.07
CA GLU A 74 14.96 4.70 0.02
C GLU A 74 16.37 4.33 -0.48
N LEU A 75 16.47 3.40 -1.44
CA LEU A 75 17.75 3.03 -2.04
C LEU A 75 18.35 4.16 -2.88
N GLN A 76 17.51 4.90 -3.63
CA GLN A 76 17.97 6.08 -4.37
C GLN A 76 18.52 7.16 -3.45
N GLU A 77 17.87 7.44 -2.33
CA GLU A 77 18.33 8.41 -1.32
C GLU A 77 19.67 8.02 -0.70
N ARG A 78 19.95 6.71 -0.61
CA ARG A 78 21.26 6.18 -0.16
C ARG A 78 22.29 6.10 -1.29
N GLY A 79 22.00 6.65 -2.46
CA GLY A 79 22.92 6.64 -3.62
C GLY A 79 22.99 5.30 -4.36
N VAL A 80 22.09 4.34 -4.07
CA VAL A 80 22.06 3.05 -4.77
C VAL A 80 21.25 3.15 -6.05
N ALA A 81 21.92 3.15 -7.20
CA ALA A 81 21.29 3.24 -8.51
C ALA A 81 20.65 1.90 -8.90
N VAL A 82 19.33 1.77 -8.69
CA VAL A 82 18.57 0.59 -9.08
C VAL A 82 17.19 0.98 -9.62
N SER A 83 16.73 0.36 -10.69
CA SER A 83 15.40 0.66 -11.24
C SER A 83 14.28 0.04 -10.41
N LEU A 84 13.10 0.68 -10.37
CA LEU A 84 11.90 0.12 -9.74
C LEU A 84 11.53 -1.27 -10.29
N SER A 85 11.74 -1.49 -11.59
CA SER A 85 11.48 -2.78 -12.24
C SER A 85 12.42 -3.87 -11.72
N SER A 86 13.67 -3.52 -11.45
CA SER A 86 14.66 -4.43 -10.87
C SER A 86 14.30 -4.77 -9.42
N VAL A 87 13.92 -3.78 -8.61
CA VAL A 87 13.44 -4.02 -7.24
C VAL A 87 12.22 -4.97 -7.25
N LYS A 88 11.22 -4.73 -8.10
CA LYS A 88 10.04 -5.60 -8.22
C LYS A 88 10.41 -7.04 -8.60
N ARG A 89 11.33 -7.22 -9.56
CA ARG A 89 11.79 -8.56 -9.99
C ARG A 89 12.56 -9.28 -8.89
N THR A 90 13.44 -8.58 -8.18
CA THR A 90 14.20 -9.13 -7.06
C THR A 90 13.27 -9.60 -5.96
N LEU A 91 12.34 -8.76 -5.50
CA LEU A 91 11.37 -9.14 -4.45
C LEU A 91 10.52 -10.35 -4.86
N ARG A 92 10.14 -10.45 -6.15
CA ARG A 92 9.40 -11.62 -6.66
C ARG A 92 10.25 -12.88 -6.64
N ARG A 93 11.51 -12.82 -7.10
CA ARG A 93 12.44 -13.96 -7.10
C ARG A 93 12.73 -14.46 -5.69
N GLN A 94 12.81 -13.54 -4.72
CA GLN A 94 13.05 -13.85 -3.31
C GLN A 94 11.77 -14.25 -2.55
N GLY A 95 10.62 -14.38 -3.23
CA GLY A 95 9.36 -14.74 -2.59
C GLY A 95 8.79 -13.68 -1.63
N LEU A 96 9.33 -12.46 -1.64
CA LEU A 96 8.98 -11.37 -0.72
C LEU A 96 7.79 -10.51 -1.21
N THR A 97 7.04 -10.98 -2.20
CA THR A 97 5.84 -10.33 -2.71
C THR A 97 4.59 -11.10 -2.27
N LYS A 98 3.58 -10.38 -1.77
CA LYS A 98 2.27 -10.99 -1.51
C LYS A 98 1.64 -11.40 -2.85
N SER A 99 1.09 -12.59 -2.93
CA SER A 99 0.30 -13.06 -4.07
C SER A 99 -0.90 -12.14 -4.27
N ILE A 100 -1.07 -11.62 -5.49
CA ILE A 100 -2.25 -10.81 -5.84
C ILE A 100 -3.38 -11.78 -6.18
N SER A 101 -4.50 -11.71 -5.47
CA SER A 101 -5.71 -12.46 -5.82
C SER A 101 -6.13 -12.17 -7.28
N ARG A 102 -6.33 -13.22 -8.07
CA ARG A 102 -6.82 -13.13 -9.45
C ARG A 102 -8.25 -12.56 -9.54
N TRP A 103 -8.99 -12.54 -8.44
CA TRP A 103 -10.41 -12.20 -8.38
C TRP A 103 -10.65 -10.80 -7.83
N LYS A 104 -9.95 -9.77 -8.33
CA LYS A 104 -10.40 -8.39 -8.10
C LYS A 104 -11.64 -8.16 -8.98
N ARG A 105 -12.82 -8.17 -8.36
CA ARG A 105 -14.05 -7.74 -9.04
C ARG A 105 -13.85 -6.31 -9.53
N HIS A 106 -14.00 -6.09 -10.84
CA HIS A 106 -14.08 -4.74 -11.40
C HIS A 106 -15.34 -4.07 -10.83
N ARG A 107 -15.17 -3.01 -10.04
CA ARG A 107 -16.29 -2.20 -9.56
C ARG A 107 -16.31 -0.92 -10.39
N PRO A 108 -17.49 -0.50 -10.91
CA PRO A 108 -17.58 0.74 -11.68
C PRO A 108 -17.09 1.91 -10.81
N TYR A 109 -16.28 2.76 -11.43
CA TYR A 109 -15.80 3.98 -10.80
C TYR A 109 -16.99 4.93 -10.56
N ILE A 110 -17.15 5.39 -9.33
CA ILE A 110 -18.15 6.38 -8.97
C ILE A 110 -17.42 7.68 -8.67
N PRO A 111 -17.68 8.75 -9.44
CA PRO A 111 -17.07 10.04 -9.19
C PRO A 111 -17.36 10.54 -7.77
N ARG A 112 -16.35 11.02 -7.09
CA ARG A 112 -16.47 11.74 -5.82
C ARG A 112 -15.96 13.16 -6.01
N PRO A 113 -16.30 14.10 -5.12
CA PRO A 113 -15.71 15.43 -5.17
C PRO A 113 -14.19 15.35 -5.21
N LEU A 114 -13.57 16.17 -6.06
CA LEU A 114 -12.11 16.28 -6.15
C LEU A 114 -11.64 17.27 -5.07
N ALA A 115 -10.57 16.91 -4.38
CA ALA A 115 -9.84 17.83 -3.52
C ALA A 115 -8.71 18.45 -4.35
N ASN A 116 -8.70 19.77 -4.53
CA ASN A 116 -7.70 20.51 -5.31
C ASN A 116 -6.67 21.20 -4.42
N LYS A 117 -6.98 21.39 -3.14
CA LYS A 117 -6.11 21.96 -2.11
C LYS A 117 -6.41 21.33 -0.74
N PRO A 118 -5.52 21.51 0.24
CA PRO A 118 -5.76 21.07 1.62
C PRO A 118 -7.08 21.63 2.15
N GLY A 119 -7.85 20.77 2.82
CA GLY A 119 -9.13 21.12 3.44
C GLY A 119 -10.36 21.09 2.52
N ASP A 120 -10.21 20.99 1.19
CA ASP A 120 -11.35 20.92 0.27
C ASP A 120 -12.27 19.74 0.56
N LEU A 121 -11.69 18.58 0.87
CA LEU A 121 -12.43 17.38 1.22
C LEU A 121 -11.63 16.56 2.23
N VAL A 122 -12.16 16.47 3.43
CA VAL A 122 -11.58 15.72 4.54
C VAL A 122 -12.52 14.58 4.90
N GLN A 123 -11.98 13.41 5.19
CA GLN A 123 -12.76 12.27 5.68
C GLN A 123 -12.53 12.06 7.16
N ALA A 124 -13.59 11.73 7.90
CA ALA A 124 -13.51 11.34 9.30
C ALA A 124 -14.27 10.04 9.56
N ASP A 125 -13.78 9.29 10.54
CA ASP A 125 -14.34 7.99 10.95
C ASP A 125 -13.96 7.70 12.40
N THR A 126 -14.56 6.65 12.98
CA THR A 126 -14.32 6.23 14.36
C THR A 126 -13.96 4.75 14.42
N ILE A 127 -12.79 4.43 15.00
CA ILE A 127 -12.40 3.05 15.28
C ILE A 127 -12.86 2.68 16.68
N HIS A 128 -13.56 1.57 16.80
CA HIS A 128 -14.05 1.04 18.06
C HIS A 128 -13.11 -0.04 18.60
N PHE A 129 -12.68 0.09 19.85
CA PHE A 129 -11.88 -0.88 20.54
C PHE A 129 -12.64 -1.47 21.73
N ALA A 130 -12.67 -2.81 21.80
CA ALA A 130 -13.14 -3.53 22.99
C ALA A 130 -11.92 -3.91 23.85
N GLN A 131 -11.99 -3.68 25.14
CA GLN A 131 -10.99 -4.10 26.12
C GLN A 131 -11.34 -5.46 26.72
N ARG A 132 -10.34 -6.16 27.25
CA ARG A 132 -10.55 -7.49 27.87
C ARG A 132 -11.41 -7.47 29.11
N ASP A 133 -11.46 -6.35 29.81
CA ASP A 133 -12.29 -6.09 31.00
C ASP A 133 -13.75 -5.71 30.66
N GLY A 134 -14.14 -5.80 29.38
CA GLY A 134 -15.46 -5.40 28.89
C GLY A 134 -15.62 -3.91 28.61
N GLY A 135 -14.61 -3.07 28.91
CA GLY A 135 -14.60 -1.66 28.61
C GLY A 135 -14.50 -1.41 27.10
N ARG A 136 -14.83 -0.19 26.69
CA ARG A 136 -14.69 0.28 25.30
C ARG A 136 -14.02 1.64 25.28
N PHE A 137 -13.22 1.86 24.25
CA PHE A 137 -12.71 3.18 23.90
C PHE A 137 -12.75 3.36 22.39
N TYR A 138 -12.54 4.55 21.95
CA TYR A 138 -12.67 4.95 20.57
C TYR A 138 -11.43 5.72 20.13
N VAL A 139 -11.08 5.59 18.86
CA VAL A 139 -10.08 6.42 18.22
C VAL A 139 -10.75 7.10 17.04
N TYR A 140 -10.97 8.39 17.16
CA TYR A 140 -11.42 9.21 16.05
C TYR A 140 -10.26 9.41 15.08
N THR A 141 -10.54 9.38 13.80
CA THR A 141 -9.56 9.53 12.74
C THR A 141 -10.04 10.51 11.68
N LEU A 142 -9.10 11.28 11.13
CA LEU A 142 -9.34 12.29 10.11
C LEU A 142 -8.21 12.25 9.08
N ILE A 143 -8.53 12.38 7.80
CA ILE A 143 -7.55 12.45 6.72
C ILE A 143 -7.96 13.49 5.67
N ASP A 144 -7.06 14.40 5.34
CA ASP A 144 -7.21 15.28 4.19
C ASP A 144 -6.96 14.51 2.87
N LEU A 145 -7.86 14.68 1.90
CA LEU A 145 -7.79 13.91 0.66
C LEU A 145 -6.77 14.47 -0.33
N PHE A 146 -6.38 15.72 -0.19
CA PHE A 146 -5.36 16.32 -1.03
C PHE A 146 -3.95 15.95 -0.56
N SER A 147 -3.61 16.37 0.65
CA SER A 147 -2.26 16.21 1.21
C SER A 147 -1.98 14.81 1.78
N ARG A 148 -3.04 14.05 2.10
CA ARG A 148 -2.95 12.81 2.90
C ARG A 148 -2.53 13.03 4.35
N ALA A 149 -2.45 14.26 4.80
CA ALA A 149 -2.20 14.58 6.20
C ALA A 149 -3.36 14.04 7.06
N ALA A 150 -3.00 13.48 8.19
CA ALA A 150 -3.95 12.79 9.05
C ALA A 150 -3.86 13.27 10.50
N TYR A 151 -5.00 13.19 11.17
CA TYR A 151 -5.10 13.39 12.60
C TYR A 151 -5.89 12.24 13.23
N ALA A 152 -5.55 11.88 14.43
CA ALA A 152 -6.26 10.87 15.21
C ALA A 152 -6.23 11.22 16.70
N GLU A 153 -7.25 10.80 17.42
CA GLU A 153 -7.38 11.10 18.84
C GLU A 153 -8.11 9.99 19.58
N TYR A 154 -7.59 9.65 20.76
CA TYR A 154 -8.28 8.78 21.71
C TYR A 154 -9.48 9.47 22.34
N SER A 155 -10.59 8.72 22.51
CA SER A 155 -11.73 9.18 23.28
C SER A 155 -12.36 8.04 24.08
N PRO A 156 -12.74 8.26 25.33
CA PRO A 156 -13.51 7.30 26.11
C PRO A 156 -14.99 7.28 25.71
N LYS A 157 -15.43 8.22 24.89
CA LYS A 157 -16.86 8.38 24.48
C LYS A 157 -16.98 8.53 22.98
N CYS A 158 -18.02 7.91 22.41
CA CYS A 158 -18.42 8.08 21.02
C CYS A 158 -19.78 8.79 21.00
N ASN A 159 -19.76 10.09 20.71
CA ASN A 159 -20.96 10.91 20.60
C ASN A 159 -20.72 12.17 19.76
N GLN A 160 -21.80 12.87 19.38
CA GLN A 160 -21.74 14.01 18.47
C GLN A 160 -20.87 15.18 18.98
N ARG A 161 -20.84 15.43 20.29
CA ARG A 161 -20.00 16.49 20.88
C ARG A 161 -18.51 16.13 20.79
N ALA A 162 -18.16 14.89 21.12
CA ALA A 162 -16.78 14.43 21.00
C ALA A 162 -16.30 14.50 19.55
N SER A 163 -17.13 14.05 18.59
CA SER A 163 -16.83 14.14 17.15
C SER A 163 -16.61 15.57 16.69
N PHE A 164 -17.47 16.49 17.11
CA PHE A 164 -17.31 17.91 16.74
C PHE A 164 -16.01 18.51 17.28
N HIS A 165 -15.72 18.33 18.55
CA HIS A 165 -14.47 18.83 19.14
C HIS A 165 -13.23 18.17 18.53
N PHE A 166 -13.31 16.88 18.21
CA PHE A 166 -12.25 16.17 17.49
C PHE A 166 -11.97 16.83 16.13
N VAL A 167 -13.00 17.10 15.33
CA VAL A 167 -12.85 17.73 14.00
C VAL A 167 -12.21 19.12 14.13
N MET A 168 -12.62 19.93 15.10
CA MET A 168 -12.03 21.26 15.34
C MET A 168 -10.56 21.14 15.71
N ARG A 169 -10.19 20.26 16.65
CA ARG A 169 -8.77 20.04 17.00
C ARG A 169 -7.97 19.48 15.82
N GLY A 170 -8.57 18.63 14.99
CA GLY A 170 -7.93 18.13 13.78
C GLY A 170 -7.65 19.22 12.76
N GLN A 171 -8.57 20.15 12.58
CA GLN A 171 -8.39 21.35 11.76
C GLN A 171 -7.21 22.20 12.27
N ASP A 172 -7.19 22.48 13.57
CA ASP A 172 -6.14 23.27 14.20
C ASP A 172 -4.78 22.55 14.12
N TYR A 173 -4.74 21.24 14.39
CA TYR A 173 -3.52 20.42 14.30
C TYR A 173 -2.91 20.40 12.90
N LEU A 174 -3.75 20.30 11.86
CA LEU A 174 -3.30 20.27 10.47
C LEU A 174 -3.04 21.68 9.89
N GLY A 175 -3.47 22.74 10.59
CA GLY A 175 -3.33 24.12 10.11
C GLY A 175 -4.15 24.40 8.84
N ILE A 176 -5.27 23.70 8.61
CA ILE A 176 -6.08 23.80 7.38
C ILE A 176 -7.48 24.32 7.70
N SER A 177 -8.08 25.02 6.74
CA SER A 177 -9.49 25.40 6.80
C SER A 177 -10.34 24.34 6.08
N LEU A 178 -11.28 23.72 6.79
CA LEU A 178 -12.14 22.68 6.24
C LEU A 178 -13.29 23.29 5.44
N ALA A 179 -13.38 22.98 4.15
CA ALA A 179 -14.52 23.31 3.32
C ALA A 179 -15.61 22.23 3.40
N MET A 180 -15.22 20.97 3.33
CA MET A 180 -16.16 19.85 3.36
C MET A 180 -15.60 18.69 4.19
N LEU A 181 -16.43 18.17 5.09
CA LEU A 181 -16.19 16.94 5.83
C LEU A 181 -17.05 15.81 5.29
N GLN A 182 -16.46 14.65 5.04
CA GLN A 182 -17.18 13.43 4.68
C GLN A 182 -17.05 12.39 5.78
N THR A 183 -18.20 11.86 6.22
CA THR A 183 -18.29 10.79 7.23
C THR A 183 -19.18 9.65 6.74
N ASP A 184 -19.24 8.56 7.47
CA ASP A 184 -20.32 7.59 7.34
C ASP A 184 -21.63 8.11 8.00
N ASN A 185 -22.65 7.23 8.10
CA ASN A 185 -23.92 7.55 8.73
C ASN A 185 -23.96 7.14 10.23
N GLY A 186 -22.83 7.16 10.92
CA GLY A 186 -22.75 6.85 12.34
C GLY A 186 -23.57 7.83 13.21
N PRO A 187 -24.14 7.37 14.35
CA PRO A 187 -24.93 8.23 15.24
C PRO A 187 -24.13 9.38 15.84
N GLU A 188 -22.79 9.25 15.92
CA GLU A 188 -21.86 10.28 16.35
C GLU A 188 -21.69 11.42 15.35
N PHE A 189 -22.16 11.25 14.11
CA PHE A 189 -22.21 12.25 13.04
C PHE A 189 -23.63 12.71 12.72
N GLY A 190 -24.51 12.63 13.69
CA GLY A 190 -25.95 12.94 13.54
C GLY A 190 -26.26 14.43 13.41
N LYS A 191 -27.56 14.77 13.55
CA LYS A 191 -28.09 16.10 13.25
C LYS A 191 -27.38 17.23 14.00
N TRP A 192 -27.18 17.10 15.33
CA TRP A 192 -26.54 18.15 16.12
C TRP A 192 -25.11 18.42 15.61
N PHE A 193 -24.35 17.39 15.29
CA PHE A 193 -23.01 17.51 14.71
C PHE A 193 -23.05 18.27 13.37
N HIS A 194 -24.01 17.93 12.50
CA HIS A 194 -24.23 18.64 11.23
C HIS A 194 -24.52 20.13 11.43
N ASP A 195 -25.43 20.46 12.36
CA ASP A 195 -25.82 21.84 12.64
C ASP A 195 -24.61 22.66 13.17
N GLN A 196 -23.74 22.03 14.00
CA GLN A 196 -22.54 22.67 14.50
C GLN A 196 -21.50 22.91 13.39
N LEU A 197 -21.26 21.95 12.50
CA LEU A 197 -20.36 22.13 11.36
C LEU A 197 -20.85 23.25 10.43
N ASN A 198 -22.14 23.27 10.12
CA ASN A 198 -22.72 24.32 9.28
C ASN A 198 -22.55 25.71 9.90
N SER A 199 -22.66 25.85 11.24
CA SER A 199 -22.42 27.13 11.92
C SER A 199 -20.97 27.61 11.78
N LYS A 200 -20.04 26.70 11.47
CA LYS A 200 -18.63 27.00 11.19
C LYS A 200 -18.33 27.12 9.69
N GLY A 201 -19.34 27.03 8.82
CA GLY A 201 -19.18 27.07 7.38
C GLY A 201 -18.63 25.77 6.74
N ILE A 202 -18.59 24.69 7.50
CA ILE A 202 -18.11 23.38 7.03
C ILE A 202 -19.29 22.56 6.49
N ALA A 203 -19.26 22.23 5.21
CA ALA A 203 -20.26 21.37 4.60
C ALA A 203 -20.08 19.91 5.05
N LEU A 204 -21.18 19.25 5.48
CA LEU A 204 -21.16 17.83 5.80
C LEU A 204 -21.72 17.01 4.63
N ARG A 205 -21.00 15.95 4.25
CA ARG A 205 -21.43 14.95 3.29
C ARG A 205 -21.37 13.56 3.94
N HIS A 206 -22.45 12.80 3.85
CA HIS A 206 -22.40 11.39 4.22
C HIS A 206 -22.03 10.52 3.03
N SER A 207 -21.24 9.48 3.29
CA SER A 207 -20.94 8.46 2.29
C SER A 207 -22.21 7.71 1.90
N ARG A 208 -22.29 7.32 0.62
CA ARG A 208 -23.47 6.60 0.11
C ARG A 208 -23.53 5.19 0.68
N VAL A 209 -24.70 4.77 1.09
CA VAL A 209 -24.94 3.42 1.63
C VAL A 209 -24.47 2.35 0.63
N ARG A 210 -23.70 1.36 1.12
CA ARG A 210 -23.13 0.26 0.34
C ARG A 210 -22.13 0.68 -0.75
N LYS A 211 -21.51 1.85 -0.63
CA LYS A 211 -20.46 2.34 -1.55
C LYS A 211 -19.15 2.52 -0.79
N SER A 212 -18.47 1.42 -0.49
CA SER A 212 -17.17 1.40 0.22
C SER A 212 -16.08 2.29 -0.42
N ASN A 213 -16.20 2.59 -1.71
CA ASN A 213 -15.24 3.47 -2.39
C ASN A 213 -15.33 4.93 -1.93
N ASP A 214 -16.45 5.35 -1.34
CA ASP A 214 -16.61 6.74 -0.88
C ASP A 214 -15.66 7.03 0.30
N ASN A 215 -15.47 6.09 1.23
CA ASN A 215 -14.61 6.24 2.41
C ASN A 215 -13.25 5.52 2.30
N ALA A 216 -12.83 5.15 1.10
CA ALA A 216 -11.64 4.30 0.91
C ALA A 216 -10.34 4.90 1.46
N HIS A 217 -10.20 6.23 1.59
CA HIS A 217 -8.98 6.85 2.12
C HIS A 217 -8.93 6.75 3.63
N ILE A 218 -10.02 7.08 4.33
CA ILE A 218 -10.07 6.94 5.78
C ILE A 218 -10.02 5.47 6.21
N GLU A 219 -10.70 4.55 5.50
CA GLU A 219 -10.58 3.10 5.73
C GLU A 219 -9.13 2.62 5.59
N ARG A 220 -8.40 3.14 4.60
CA ARG A 220 -6.98 2.84 4.41
C ARG A 220 -6.13 3.39 5.54
N PHE A 221 -6.40 4.61 5.99
CA PHE A 221 -5.71 5.20 7.14
C PHE A 221 -6.00 4.42 8.42
N ASN A 222 -7.28 4.09 8.67
CA ASN A 222 -7.70 3.29 9.82
C ASN A 222 -6.99 1.94 9.87
N ARG A 223 -6.86 1.25 8.74
CA ARG A 223 -6.08 0.03 8.67
C ARG A 223 -4.60 0.27 8.97
N THR A 224 -4.04 1.33 8.42
CA THR A 224 -2.62 1.66 8.58
C THR A 224 -2.29 1.99 10.04
N ILE A 225 -3.09 2.83 10.71
CA ILE A 225 -2.87 3.16 12.13
C ILE A 225 -3.07 1.95 13.05
N GLN A 226 -4.01 1.05 12.72
CA GLN A 226 -4.21 -0.20 13.48
C GLN A 226 -3.04 -1.16 13.28
N GLU A 227 -2.50 -1.30 12.07
CA GLU A 227 -1.38 -2.19 11.77
C GLU A 227 -0.03 -1.66 12.29
N GLU A 228 0.18 -0.34 12.25
CA GLU A 228 1.48 0.28 12.53
C GLU A 228 1.59 0.88 13.96
N CYS A 229 0.46 1.26 14.58
CA CYS A 229 0.43 1.96 15.87
C CYS A 229 -0.40 1.24 16.94
N LEU A 230 -1.64 0.85 16.60
CA LEU A 230 -2.63 0.34 17.54
C LEU A 230 -2.77 -1.17 17.41
N SER A 231 -2.18 -1.94 18.31
CA SER A 231 -2.39 -3.40 18.33
C SER A 231 -3.79 -3.76 18.85
N PRO A 232 -4.37 -4.90 18.47
CA PRO A 232 -5.71 -5.32 18.93
C PRO A 232 -5.90 -5.38 20.44
N ASN A 233 -4.81 -5.56 21.20
CA ASN A 233 -4.81 -5.69 22.66
C ASN A 233 -4.19 -4.48 23.38
N ILE A 234 -4.15 -3.30 22.71
CA ILE A 234 -3.55 -2.11 23.30
C ILE A 234 -4.35 -1.63 24.51
N ARG A 235 -3.64 -1.23 25.57
CA ARG A 235 -4.28 -0.65 26.76
C ARG A 235 -4.68 0.80 26.46
N ALA A 236 -5.88 1.21 26.87
CA ALA A 236 -6.38 2.56 26.67
C ALA A 236 -5.44 3.66 27.18
N SER A 237 -4.74 3.40 28.30
CA SER A 237 -3.85 4.38 28.94
C SER A 237 -2.65 4.83 28.09
N ILE A 238 -2.17 3.97 27.19
CA ILE A 238 -0.99 4.28 26.35
C ILE A 238 -1.38 4.75 24.94
N VAL A 239 -2.68 4.67 24.59
CA VAL A 239 -3.16 5.05 23.24
C VAL A 239 -2.87 6.51 22.90
N PRO A 240 -3.13 7.50 23.79
CA PRO A 240 -2.87 8.91 23.47
C PRO A 240 -1.42 9.18 23.11
N GLU A 241 -0.48 8.68 23.90
CA GLU A 241 0.94 8.85 23.65
C GLU A 241 1.39 8.19 22.34
N ARG A 242 0.93 6.96 22.08
CA ARG A 242 1.25 6.26 20.84
C ARG A 242 0.73 6.97 19.61
N ILE A 243 -0.51 7.48 19.66
CA ILE A 243 -1.10 8.25 18.58
C ILE A 243 -0.27 9.52 18.32
N TYR A 244 0.13 10.24 19.36
CA TYR A 244 0.93 11.45 19.25
C TYR A 244 2.23 11.22 18.46
N TRP A 245 3.02 10.24 18.86
CA TRP A 245 4.27 9.92 18.17
C TRP A 245 4.05 9.35 16.76
N TYR A 246 2.99 8.56 16.60
CA TYR A 246 2.66 8.01 15.30
C TYR A 246 2.21 9.07 14.30
N LEU A 247 1.44 10.06 14.69
CA LEU A 247 1.02 11.16 13.83
C LEU A 247 2.22 12.01 13.36
N ALA A 248 3.19 12.27 14.24
CA ALA A 248 4.42 12.92 13.84
C ALA A 248 5.16 12.12 12.77
N TYR A 249 5.33 10.81 12.99
CA TYR A 249 5.91 9.92 11.99
C TYR A 249 5.09 9.86 10.69
N TYR A 250 3.78 9.68 10.79
CA TYR A 250 2.89 9.54 9.63
C TYR A 250 2.91 10.76 8.72
N ASN A 251 2.85 11.96 9.29
CA ASN A 251 2.76 13.20 8.54
C ASN A 251 4.12 13.72 8.05
N GLN A 252 5.21 13.48 8.81
CA GLN A 252 6.53 14.06 8.50
C GLN A 252 7.52 13.07 7.86
N PHE A 253 7.39 11.78 8.14
CA PHE A 253 8.42 10.79 7.76
C PHE A 253 7.88 9.59 6.99
N ARG A 254 6.56 9.44 6.89
CA ARG A 254 5.95 8.33 6.16
C ARG A 254 5.63 8.74 4.73
N ARG A 255 6.34 8.15 3.76
CA ARG A 255 6.10 8.40 2.34
C ARG A 255 4.79 7.80 1.85
N HIS A 256 4.09 8.50 0.96
CA HIS A 256 2.80 8.09 0.40
C HIS A 256 2.84 8.03 -1.14
N SER A 257 2.52 6.86 -1.70
CA SER A 257 2.51 6.65 -3.16
C SER A 257 1.45 7.49 -3.88
N SER A 258 0.33 7.83 -3.19
CA SER A 258 -0.75 8.64 -3.76
C SER A 258 -0.39 10.13 -3.92
N ILE A 259 0.72 10.56 -3.35
CA ILE A 259 1.29 11.89 -3.47
C ILE A 259 2.75 11.82 -3.97
N ASN A 260 3.00 10.92 -4.91
CA ASN A 260 4.29 10.75 -5.59
C ASN A 260 5.49 10.48 -4.68
N GLY A 261 5.27 9.87 -3.51
CA GLY A 261 6.32 9.57 -2.54
C GLY A 261 6.66 10.70 -1.59
N ASN A 262 6.00 11.85 -1.69
CA ASN A 262 6.16 12.96 -0.74
C ASN A 262 5.61 12.61 0.64
N TYR A 263 5.94 13.41 1.62
CA TYR A 263 5.35 13.36 2.95
C TYR A 263 4.06 14.19 2.98
N PRO A 264 3.04 13.80 3.75
CA PRO A 264 1.79 14.57 3.85
C PRO A 264 2.00 16.05 4.20
N LEU A 265 2.93 16.34 5.09
CA LEU A 265 3.22 17.68 5.56
C LEU A 265 3.78 18.61 4.46
N ASP A 266 4.53 18.05 3.49
CA ASP A 266 5.07 18.81 2.35
C ASP A 266 3.99 19.44 1.47
N LEU A 267 2.76 18.90 1.53
CA LEU A 267 1.62 19.34 0.74
C LEU A 267 0.64 20.23 1.54
N LEU A 268 0.90 20.44 2.81
CA LEU A 268 0.24 21.48 3.58
C LEU A 268 1.08 22.74 3.38
N ASP A 269 0.51 23.81 2.81
CA ASP A 269 1.19 25.10 2.65
C ASP A 269 1.52 25.68 4.04
N TRP A 270 2.66 25.32 4.59
CA TRP A 270 3.20 25.87 5.84
C TRP A 270 3.83 27.25 5.65
N HIS A 271 3.68 27.85 4.46
CA HIS A 271 4.29 29.12 4.09
C HIS A 271 3.38 30.35 4.32
N SER A 272 2.31 30.19 5.11
CA SER A 272 1.40 31.29 5.42
C SER A 272 1.27 31.50 6.93
N CYS A 273 2.41 31.70 7.59
CA CYS A 273 2.49 32.32 8.92
C CYS A 273 3.65 33.31 8.93
#